data_2133e383bdf4de6b3af683fc9d96f688
#
_entry.id   2133e383bdf4de6b3af683fc9d96f688
#
_cell.length_a   1.000
_cell.length_b   1.000
_cell.length_c   1.000
_cell.angle_alpha   90.00
_cell.angle_beta   90.00
_cell.angle_gamma   90.00
#
_symmetry.space_group_name_H-M   'P 1'
#
loop_
_entity.id
_entity.type
_entity.pdbx_description
1 polymer ?
#
loop_
_entity_poly.entity_id
_entity_poly.type
_entity_poly.pdbx_seq_one_letter_code
_entity_poly.pdbx_strand_id
1 'polypeptide(L)'
;MFEDALELAENKLLLLYIFYKIKLPVSNIQITQIILENNFINYFTLQQYVTELIASNLLKPTEQKGKHRLVITEKGDNVLSLFKERIAENKIQLIDNYLKTHLENIKKELRVSADYTIENDNNYMVNLTASEDNFTLMDIKLSVASNKRARDLCAKWKNNPSELYTKIINLLIDD
;
A
#
# COMPACT_ATOMS: atom_id res chain seq x y z
N MET A 1 1.04 21.88 20.57
CA MET A 1 1.63 22.73 19.52
C MET A 1 0.59 22.91 18.44
N PHE A 2 0.24 24.12 18.15
CA PHE A 2 -0.66 24.39 17.03
C PHE A 2 0.16 24.27 15.75
N GLU A 3 -0.22 23.36 14.88
CA GLU A 3 0.31 23.30 13.52
C GLU A 3 0.00 24.65 12.85
N ASP A 4 1.00 25.23 12.20
CA ASP A 4 0.80 26.48 11.48
C ASP A 4 -0.27 26.25 10.38
N ALA A 5 -1.21 27.17 10.23
CA ALA A 5 -2.26 27.08 9.22
C ALA A 5 -1.69 26.90 7.80
N LEU A 6 -0.48 27.43 7.55
CA LEU A 6 0.24 27.26 6.30
C LEU A 6 0.74 25.82 6.12
N GLU A 7 1.28 25.21 7.16
CA GLU A 7 1.75 23.83 7.16
C GLU A 7 0.58 22.84 6.97
N LEU A 8 -0.52 23.08 7.66
CA LEU A 8 -1.75 22.31 7.51
C LEU A 8 -2.26 22.34 6.05
N ALA A 9 -2.31 23.53 5.45
CA ALA A 9 -2.73 23.68 4.06
C ALA A 9 -1.76 23.00 3.10
N GLU A 10 -0.45 23.16 3.30
CA GLU A 10 0.58 22.48 2.50
C GLU A 10 0.46 20.97 2.57
N ASN A 11 0.31 20.41 3.76
CA ASN A 11 0.19 18.96 3.97
C ASN A 11 -1.06 18.37 3.29
N LYS A 12 -2.19 19.07 3.34
CA LYS A 12 -3.41 18.67 2.60
C LYS A 12 -3.22 18.74 1.08
N LEU A 13 -2.55 19.77 0.58
CA LEU A 13 -2.20 19.88 -0.84
C LEU A 13 -1.23 18.78 -1.27
N LEU A 14 -0.27 18.42 -0.41
CA LEU A 14 0.65 17.31 -0.67
C LEU A 14 -0.09 15.98 -0.80
N LEU A 15 -1.10 15.72 0.04
CA LEU A 15 -1.95 14.54 -0.08
C LEU A 15 -2.70 14.53 -1.42
N LEU A 16 -3.34 15.63 -1.80
CA LEU A 16 -4.01 15.75 -3.10
C LEU A 16 -3.04 15.52 -4.26
N TYR A 17 -1.81 16.03 -4.15
CA TYR A 17 -0.76 15.83 -5.14
C TYR A 17 -0.41 14.35 -5.32
N ILE A 18 -0.29 13.61 -4.23
CA ILE A 18 -0.01 12.16 -4.28
C ILE A 18 -1.14 11.41 -5.01
N PHE A 19 -2.40 11.66 -4.66
CA PHE A 19 -3.54 11.06 -5.34
C PHE A 19 -3.59 11.42 -6.83
N TYR A 20 -3.31 12.68 -7.16
CA TYR A 20 -3.23 13.16 -8.53
C TYR A 20 -2.14 12.44 -9.35
N LYS A 21 -0.97 12.23 -8.77
CA LYS A 21 0.16 11.57 -9.44
C LYS A 21 -0.06 10.08 -9.66
N ILE A 22 -0.67 9.41 -8.71
CA ILE A 22 -0.94 7.96 -8.81
C ILE A 22 -1.99 7.66 -9.88
N LYS A 23 -2.98 8.52 -10.07
CA LYS A 23 -4.07 8.40 -11.08
C LYS A 23 -4.92 7.13 -10.98
N LEU A 24 -4.86 6.44 -9.88
CA LEU A 24 -5.60 5.20 -9.60
C LEU A 24 -6.25 5.29 -8.23
N PRO A 25 -7.34 4.54 -8.00
CA PRO A 25 -7.90 4.42 -6.65
C PRO A 25 -6.85 3.84 -5.68
N VAL A 26 -6.66 4.52 -4.55
CA VAL A 26 -5.64 4.21 -3.55
C VAL A 26 -6.31 3.78 -2.25
N SER A 27 -5.80 2.73 -1.61
CA SER A 27 -6.27 2.33 -0.29
C SER A 27 -5.71 3.25 0.81
N ASN A 28 -6.39 3.27 1.96
CA ASN A 28 -5.88 3.99 3.12
C ASN A 28 -4.51 3.45 3.59
N ILE A 29 -4.28 2.14 3.44
CA ILE A 29 -3.00 1.51 3.77
C ILE A 29 -1.89 2.03 2.84
N GLN A 30 -2.15 2.11 1.55
CA GLN A 30 -1.16 2.58 0.57
C GLN A 30 -0.78 4.05 0.80
N ILE A 31 -1.75 4.94 1.00
CA ILE A 31 -1.44 6.34 1.28
C ILE A 31 -0.72 6.51 2.62
N THR A 32 -1.09 5.73 3.63
CA THR A 32 -0.42 5.71 4.93
C THR A 32 1.04 5.31 4.79
N GLN A 33 1.32 4.25 4.02
CA GLN A 33 2.69 3.81 3.77
C GLN A 33 3.53 4.90 3.09
N ILE A 34 3.01 5.52 2.03
CA ILE A 34 3.72 6.59 1.31
C ILE A 34 4.08 7.75 2.26
N ILE A 35 3.14 8.17 3.07
CA ILE A 35 3.32 9.31 3.97
C ILE A 35 4.29 8.99 5.11
N LEU A 36 4.18 7.82 5.74
CA LEU A 36 5.04 7.44 6.87
C LEU A 36 6.46 7.13 6.43
N GLU A 37 6.66 6.46 5.30
CA GLU A 37 8.00 6.18 4.78
C GLU A 37 8.78 7.45 4.41
N ASN A 38 8.09 8.51 4.02
CA ASN A 38 8.70 9.80 3.72
C ASN A 38 8.70 10.78 4.89
N ASN A 39 8.20 10.40 6.06
CA ASN A 39 8.14 11.20 7.28
C ASN A 39 7.48 12.58 7.11
N PHE A 40 6.47 12.71 6.26
CA PHE A 40 5.81 14.00 6.03
C PHE A 40 4.84 14.40 7.14
N ILE A 41 4.04 13.44 7.59
CA ILE A 41 2.96 13.64 8.56
C ILE A 41 2.87 12.41 9.46
N ASN A 42 2.51 12.57 10.73
CA ASN A 42 2.25 11.41 11.58
C ASN A 42 0.91 10.74 11.24
N TYR A 43 0.74 9.50 11.67
CA TYR A 43 -0.41 8.69 11.35
C TYR A 43 -1.76 9.34 11.72
N PHE A 44 -1.87 9.89 12.92
CA PHE A 44 -3.15 10.44 13.40
C PHE A 44 -3.54 11.70 12.63
N THR A 45 -2.58 12.58 12.39
CA THR A 45 -2.78 13.79 11.56
C THR A 45 -3.16 13.42 10.14
N LEU A 46 -2.52 12.40 9.56
CA LEU A 46 -2.88 11.88 8.23
C LEU A 46 -4.34 11.42 8.17
N GLN A 47 -4.79 10.62 9.13
CA GLN A 47 -6.18 10.12 9.15
C GLN A 47 -7.19 11.27 9.31
N GLN A 48 -6.85 12.27 10.11
CA GLN A 48 -7.65 13.49 10.24
C GLN A 48 -7.76 14.22 8.90
N TYR A 49 -6.63 14.46 8.22
CA TYR A 49 -6.62 15.17 6.93
C TYR A 49 -7.38 14.41 5.85
N VAL A 50 -7.23 13.11 5.77
CA VAL A 50 -8.02 12.29 4.83
C VAL A 50 -9.51 12.45 5.09
N THR A 51 -9.94 12.39 6.34
CA THR A 51 -11.34 12.59 6.74
C THR A 51 -11.84 13.98 6.34
N GLU A 52 -11.06 15.02 6.57
CA GLU A 52 -11.40 16.40 6.22
C GLU A 52 -11.44 16.63 4.70
N LEU A 53 -10.54 16.00 3.95
CA LEU A 53 -10.53 16.05 2.48
C LEU A 53 -11.76 15.37 1.87
N ILE A 54 -12.22 14.28 2.48
CA ILE A 54 -13.47 13.61 2.10
C ILE A 54 -14.67 14.50 2.44
N ALA A 55 -14.73 15.05 3.64
CA ALA A 55 -15.81 15.95 4.08
C ALA A 55 -15.92 17.20 3.20
N SER A 56 -14.80 17.71 2.70
CA SER A 56 -14.74 18.86 1.78
C SER A 56 -14.97 18.48 0.31
N ASN A 57 -15.23 17.21 0.03
CA ASN A 57 -15.40 16.66 -1.31
C ASN A 57 -14.20 16.88 -2.26
N LEU A 58 -13.00 16.88 -1.71
CA LEU A 58 -11.73 16.91 -2.46
C LEU A 58 -11.19 15.51 -2.75
N LEU A 59 -11.49 14.55 -1.86
CA LEU A 59 -11.36 13.12 -2.07
C LEU A 59 -12.75 12.48 -1.97
N LYS A 60 -12.94 11.36 -2.63
CA LYS A 60 -14.14 10.55 -2.46
C LYS A 60 -13.81 9.09 -2.27
N PRO A 61 -14.55 8.39 -1.39
CA PRO A 61 -14.50 6.94 -1.32
C PRO A 61 -15.03 6.34 -2.62
N THR A 62 -14.40 5.26 -3.05
CA THR A 62 -14.85 4.43 -4.15
C THR A 62 -14.66 2.98 -3.78
N GLU A 63 -15.34 2.10 -4.47
CA GLU A 63 -15.17 0.67 -4.31
C GLU A 63 -14.59 0.09 -5.60
N GLN A 64 -13.50 -0.63 -5.46
CA GLN A 64 -12.89 -1.33 -6.58
C GLN A 64 -12.68 -2.79 -6.21
N LYS A 65 -13.33 -3.69 -6.93
CA LYS A 65 -13.24 -5.14 -6.70
C LYS A 65 -13.56 -5.53 -5.24
N GLY A 66 -14.59 -4.94 -4.65
CA GLY A 66 -15.00 -5.17 -3.27
C GLY A 66 -14.09 -4.55 -2.20
N LYS A 67 -13.20 -3.64 -2.57
CA LYS A 67 -12.28 -2.95 -1.66
C LYS A 67 -12.52 -1.46 -1.62
N HIS A 68 -12.47 -0.92 -0.41
CA HIS A 68 -12.53 0.52 -0.19
C HIS A 68 -11.26 1.21 -0.68
N ARG A 69 -11.44 2.19 -1.53
CA ARG A 69 -10.40 3.02 -2.11
C ARG A 69 -10.78 4.49 -2.01
N LEU A 70 -9.80 5.35 -2.24
CA LEU A 70 -9.98 6.79 -2.33
C LEU A 70 -9.47 7.27 -3.68
N VAL A 71 -10.16 8.24 -4.24
CA VAL A 71 -9.75 8.94 -5.46
C VAL A 71 -9.89 10.44 -5.27
N ILE A 72 -9.04 11.21 -5.97
CA ILE A 72 -9.20 12.66 -6.06
C ILE A 72 -10.45 12.98 -6.88
N THR A 73 -11.20 13.99 -6.46
CA THR A 73 -12.37 14.49 -7.19
C THR A 73 -11.94 15.55 -8.19
N GLU A 74 -12.82 15.91 -9.13
CA GLU A 74 -12.61 17.06 -10.01
C GLU A 74 -12.38 18.36 -9.21
N LYS A 75 -13.14 18.55 -8.13
CA LYS A 75 -12.93 19.67 -7.21
C LYS A 75 -11.55 19.63 -6.57
N GLY A 76 -11.10 18.44 -6.12
CA GLY A 76 -9.76 18.26 -5.57
C GLY A 76 -8.65 18.57 -6.56
N ASP A 77 -8.79 18.14 -7.80
CA ASP A 77 -7.86 18.44 -8.88
C ASP A 77 -7.78 19.94 -9.19
N ASN A 78 -8.93 20.61 -9.25
CA ASN A 78 -9.00 22.05 -9.44
C ASN A 78 -8.33 22.82 -8.29
N VAL A 79 -8.57 22.44 -7.04
CA VAL A 79 -7.93 23.05 -5.87
C VAL A 79 -6.41 22.83 -5.93
N LEU A 80 -5.96 21.63 -6.25
CA LEU A 80 -4.54 21.35 -6.40
C LEU A 80 -3.92 22.22 -7.49
N SER A 81 -4.55 22.34 -8.66
CA SER A 81 -4.06 23.13 -9.78
C SER A 81 -3.88 24.61 -9.42
N LEU A 82 -4.78 25.16 -8.60
CA LEU A 82 -4.73 26.55 -8.15
C LEU A 82 -3.65 26.83 -7.10
N PHE A 83 -3.35 25.85 -6.25
CA PHE A 83 -2.51 26.06 -5.07
C PHE A 83 -1.26 25.18 -5.02
N LYS A 84 -0.94 24.44 -6.07
CA LYS A 84 0.23 23.54 -6.12
C LYS A 84 1.54 24.23 -5.75
N GLU A 85 1.69 25.49 -6.12
CA GLU A 85 2.90 26.29 -5.83
C GLU A 85 3.14 26.51 -4.32
N ARG A 86 2.13 26.23 -3.48
CA ARG A 86 2.27 26.29 -2.02
C ARG A 86 2.93 25.06 -1.41
N ILE A 87 3.10 24.00 -2.20
CA ILE A 87 3.84 22.81 -1.76
C ILE A 87 5.32 23.07 -1.96
N ALA A 88 6.13 22.87 -0.93
CA ALA A 88 7.58 23.03 -1.05
C ALA A 88 8.16 22.10 -2.12
N GLU A 89 9.01 22.64 -2.97
CA GLU A 89 9.60 21.93 -4.12
C GLU A 89 10.34 20.65 -3.70
N ASN A 90 11.03 20.68 -2.55
CA ASN A 90 11.72 19.50 -2.03
C ASN A 90 10.75 18.36 -1.69
N LYS A 91 9.55 18.65 -1.18
CA LYS A 91 8.50 17.65 -0.90
C LYS A 91 7.96 17.06 -2.19
N ILE A 92 7.73 17.89 -3.20
CA ILE A 92 7.32 17.43 -4.54
C ILE A 92 8.36 16.47 -5.12
N GLN A 93 9.64 16.85 -5.09
CA GLN A 93 10.71 16.02 -5.62
C GLN A 93 10.86 14.70 -4.87
N LEU A 94 10.72 14.70 -3.55
CA LEU A 94 10.73 13.47 -2.74
C LEU A 94 9.60 12.53 -3.13
N ILE A 95 8.38 13.04 -3.29
CA ILE A 95 7.23 12.24 -3.73
C ILE A 95 7.41 11.73 -5.15
N ASP A 96 7.85 12.57 -6.08
CA ASP A 96 8.05 12.15 -7.47
C ASP A 96 9.11 11.05 -7.58
N ASN A 97 10.20 11.15 -6.85
CA ASN A 97 11.24 10.12 -6.78
C ASN A 97 10.72 8.84 -6.13
N TYR A 98 9.99 8.95 -5.03
CA TYR A 98 9.39 7.81 -4.36
C TYR A 98 8.41 7.06 -5.26
N LEU A 99 7.48 7.78 -5.88
CA LEU A 99 6.50 7.18 -6.78
C LEU A 99 7.14 6.57 -8.01
N LYS A 100 8.20 7.18 -8.55
CA LYS A 100 8.93 6.63 -9.70
C LYS A 100 9.48 5.23 -9.44
N THR A 101 9.91 4.97 -8.22
CA THR A 101 10.49 3.67 -7.83
C THR A 101 9.46 2.68 -7.29
N HIS A 102 8.35 3.16 -6.68
CA HIS A 102 7.39 2.32 -5.97
C HIS A 102 6.03 2.22 -6.66
N LEU A 103 5.76 3.02 -7.69
CA LEU A 103 4.43 3.10 -8.32
C LEU A 103 3.97 1.74 -8.87
N GLU A 104 4.87 0.97 -9.47
CA GLU A 104 4.54 -0.36 -9.98
C GLU A 104 4.13 -1.32 -8.85
N ASN A 105 4.78 -1.25 -7.70
CA ASN A 105 4.42 -2.04 -6.52
C ASN A 105 3.10 -1.56 -5.89
N ILE A 106 2.83 -0.26 -5.94
CA ILE A 106 1.55 0.31 -5.48
C ILE A 106 0.40 -0.12 -6.42
N LYS A 107 0.64 -0.15 -7.72
CA LYS A 107 -0.32 -0.62 -8.73
C LYS A 107 -0.55 -2.13 -8.64
N LYS A 108 0.50 -2.89 -8.39
CA LYS A 108 0.45 -4.32 -8.20
C LYS A 108 0.15 -4.61 -6.73
N GLU A 109 -1.10 -4.72 -6.36
CA GLU A 109 -1.44 -5.28 -5.08
C GLU A 109 -1.15 -6.77 -5.05
N LEU A 110 0.11 -7.09 -4.84
CA LEU A 110 0.48 -8.45 -4.50
C LEU A 110 -0.14 -8.78 -3.15
N ARG A 111 -1.22 -9.53 -3.17
CA ARG A 111 -1.81 -10.09 -1.95
C ARG A 111 -1.08 -11.35 -1.62
N VAL A 112 -0.48 -11.35 -0.47
CA VAL A 112 0.09 -12.56 0.09
C VAL A 112 -0.70 -12.98 1.32
N SER A 113 -1.01 -14.24 1.42
CA SER A 113 -1.49 -14.85 2.65
C SER A 113 -0.61 -16.03 3.00
N ALA A 114 -0.46 -16.25 4.28
CA ALA A 114 0.23 -17.41 4.82
C ALA A 114 -0.46 -17.81 6.12
N ASP A 115 -0.95 -19.00 6.14
CA ASP A 115 -1.57 -19.63 7.30
C ASP A 115 -1.17 -21.10 7.40
N TYR A 116 -1.49 -21.72 8.51
CA TYR A 116 -1.30 -23.15 8.68
C TYR A 116 -2.40 -23.75 9.56
N THR A 117 -2.71 -24.99 9.29
CA THR A 117 -3.68 -25.78 10.04
C THR A 117 -3.01 -27.04 10.56
N ILE A 118 -3.52 -27.56 11.69
CA ILE A 118 -3.09 -28.83 12.24
C ILE A 118 -3.84 -29.94 11.46
N GLU A 119 -3.10 -30.82 10.79
CA GLU A 119 -3.70 -31.97 10.08
C GLU A 119 -3.85 -33.19 10.98
N ASN A 120 -2.78 -33.49 11.74
CA ASN A 120 -2.70 -34.61 12.69
C ASN A 120 -1.80 -34.24 13.85
N ASP A 121 -1.66 -35.11 14.84
CA ASP A 121 -0.93 -34.84 16.11
C ASP A 121 0.48 -34.27 15.94
N ASN A 122 1.12 -34.41 14.77
CA ASN A 122 2.46 -33.90 14.49
C ASN A 122 2.65 -33.27 13.12
N ASN A 123 1.58 -33.08 12.33
CA ASN A 123 1.68 -32.50 11.00
C ASN A 123 0.88 -31.22 10.87
N TYR A 124 1.53 -30.23 10.32
CA TYR A 124 0.96 -28.89 10.06
C TYR A 124 0.94 -28.64 8.56
N MET A 125 -0.23 -28.40 8.01
CA MET A 125 -0.38 -27.99 6.62
C MET A 125 -0.20 -26.47 6.53
N VAL A 126 0.86 -26.05 5.89
CA VAL A 126 1.15 -24.64 5.59
C VAL A 126 0.59 -24.30 4.23
N ASN A 127 -0.14 -23.21 4.16
CA ASN A 127 -0.71 -22.68 2.93
C ASN A 127 -0.14 -21.29 2.65
N LEU A 128 0.60 -21.14 1.56
CA LEU A 128 1.25 -19.91 1.14
C LEU A 128 0.66 -19.49 -0.21
N THR A 129 -0.01 -18.35 -0.25
CA THR A 129 -0.61 -17.86 -1.49
C THR A 129 -0.06 -16.49 -1.87
N ALA A 130 0.11 -16.28 -3.16
CA ALA A 130 0.35 -14.98 -3.78
C ALA A 130 -0.68 -14.77 -4.88
N SER A 131 -1.32 -13.64 -4.88
CA SER A 131 -2.28 -13.25 -5.92
C SER A 131 -2.08 -11.81 -6.33
N GLU A 132 -2.31 -11.53 -7.59
CA GLU A 132 -2.32 -10.19 -8.16
C GLU A 132 -3.74 -9.91 -8.66
N ASP A 133 -4.34 -8.85 -8.16
CA ASP A 133 -5.75 -8.55 -8.39
C ASP A 133 -6.68 -9.72 -8.01
N ASN A 134 -7.26 -10.39 -9.00
CA ASN A 134 -8.12 -11.56 -8.80
C ASN A 134 -7.48 -12.87 -9.30
N PHE A 135 -6.21 -12.82 -9.72
CA PHE A 135 -5.50 -13.99 -10.21
C PHE A 135 -4.58 -14.56 -9.12
N THR A 136 -4.72 -15.84 -8.84
CA THR A 136 -3.76 -16.56 -8.02
C THR A 136 -2.51 -16.80 -8.86
N LEU A 137 -1.39 -16.16 -8.46
CA LEU A 137 -0.09 -16.35 -9.11
C LEU A 137 0.61 -17.58 -8.60
N MET A 138 0.46 -17.89 -7.31
CA MET A 138 1.10 -19.03 -6.68
C MET A 138 0.27 -19.49 -5.48
N ASP A 139 0.07 -20.79 -5.38
CA ASP A 139 -0.55 -21.46 -4.23
C ASP A 139 0.33 -22.66 -3.86
N ILE A 140 0.98 -22.58 -2.71
CA ILE A 140 1.88 -23.62 -2.22
C ILE A 140 1.32 -24.21 -0.95
N LYS A 141 1.17 -25.52 -0.93
CA LYS A 141 0.77 -26.30 0.25
C LYS A 141 1.90 -27.22 0.66
N LEU A 142 2.32 -27.11 1.91
CA LEU A 142 3.41 -27.88 2.46
C LEU A 142 2.99 -28.52 3.77
N SER A 143 3.26 -29.82 3.93
CA SER A 143 3.16 -30.46 5.23
C SER A 143 4.51 -30.40 5.96
N VAL A 144 4.50 -29.90 7.18
CA VAL A 144 5.70 -29.79 8.03
C VAL A 144 5.45 -30.40 9.41
N ALA A 145 6.51 -30.98 9.99
CA ALA A 145 6.42 -31.78 11.21
C ALA A 145 6.50 -30.96 12.50
N SER A 146 6.52 -29.63 12.44
CA SER A 146 6.56 -28.83 13.66
C SER A 146 5.85 -27.49 13.51
N ASN A 147 5.22 -27.04 14.59
CA ASN A 147 4.60 -25.71 14.68
C ASN A 147 5.60 -24.59 14.42
N LYS A 148 6.82 -24.73 14.93
CA LYS A 148 7.89 -23.74 14.71
C LYS A 148 8.18 -23.56 13.22
N ARG A 149 8.36 -24.66 12.47
CA ARG A 149 8.60 -24.58 11.02
C ARG A 149 7.41 -23.97 10.27
N ALA A 150 6.19 -24.32 10.67
CA ALA A 150 5.00 -23.73 10.07
C ALA A 150 4.97 -22.19 10.24
N ARG A 151 5.23 -21.71 11.46
CA ARG A 151 5.30 -20.27 11.74
C ARG A 151 6.44 -19.57 10.99
N ASP A 152 7.62 -20.19 10.96
CA ASP A 152 8.80 -19.63 10.29
C ASP A 152 8.55 -19.48 8.77
N LEU A 153 7.93 -20.47 8.14
CA LEU A 153 7.54 -20.42 6.72
C LEU A 153 6.50 -19.31 6.46
N CYS A 154 5.47 -19.20 7.27
CA CYS A 154 4.47 -18.15 7.14
C CYS A 154 5.09 -16.76 7.31
N ALA A 155 5.94 -16.57 8.30
CA ALA A 155 6.61 -15.29 8.53
C ALA A 155 7.53 -14.90 7.37
N LYS A 156 8.32 -15.85 6.87
CA LYS A 156 9.22 -15.63 5.74
C LYS A 156 8.46 -15.25 4.46
N TRP A 157 7.34 -15.92 4.20
CA TRP A 157 6.48 -15.63 3.04
C TRP A 157 5.89 -14.22 3.11
N LYS A 158 5.40 -13.80 4.27
CA LYS A 158 4.82 -12.46 4.49
C LYS A 158 5.86 -11.33 4.43
N ASN A 159 7.09 -11.60 4.86
CA ASN A 159 8.13 -10.56 4.92
C ASN A 159 8.72 -10.21 3.56
N ASN A 160 8.95 -11.19 2.68
CA ASN A 160 9.59 -10.99 1.38
C ASN A 160 8.87 -11.75 0.25
N PRO A 161 7.59 -11.47 -0.02
CA PRO A 161 6.80 -12.25 -0.95
C PRO A 161 7.30 -12.14 -2.40
N SER A 162 7.66 -10.95 -2.85
CA SER A 162 8.11 -10.70 -4.23
C SER A 162 9.44 -11.39 -4.53
N GLU A 163 10.40 -11.31 -3.60
CA GLU A 163 11.69 -11.98 -3.74
C GLU A 163 11.55 -13.49 -3.74
N LEU A 164 10.73 -14.04 -2.84
CA LEU A 164 10.49 -15.48 -2.76
C LEU A 164 9.76 -15.99 -4.00
N TYR A 165 8.74 -15.27 -4.47
CA TYR A 165 8.05 -15.59 -5.70
C TYR A 165 9.01 -15.68 -6.89
N THR A 166 9.84 -14.67 -7.08
CA THR A 166 10.82 -14.62 -8.18
C THR A 166 11.82 -15.76 -8.07
N LYS A 167 12.37 -16.04 -6.89
CA LYS A 167 13.30 -17.15 -6.67
C LYS A 167 12.67 -18.51 -6.97
N ILE A 168 11.45 -18.75 -6.55
CA ILE A 168 10.74 -20.01 -6.81
C ILE A 168 10.50 -20.17 -8.32
N ILE A 169 10.03 -19.14 -9.00
CA ILE A 169 9.84 -19.18 -10.45
C ILE A 169 11.15 -19.48 -11.18
N ASN A 170 12.23 -18.80 -10.82
CA ASN A 170 13.55 -19.03 -11.43
C ASN A 170 14.04 -20.47 -11.20
N LEU A 171 13.87 -20.98 -9.96
CA LEU A 171 14.23 -22.38 -9.67
C LEU A 171 13.44 -23.43 -10.47
N LEU A 172 12.23 -23.10 -10.95
CA LEU A 172 11.40 -23.99 -11.73
C LEU A 172 11.62 -23.85 -13.24
N ILE A 173 12.17 -22.72 -13.70
CA ILE A 173 12.38 -22.42 -15.13
C ILE A 173 13.83 -22.68 -15.56
N ASP A 174 14.80 -22.46 -14.66
CA ASP A 174 16.23 -22.68 -14.96
C ASP A 174 16.53 -24.19 -15.00
N ASP A 175 16.86 -24.71 -16.18
CA ASP A 175 17.44 -26.03 -16.42
C ASP A 175 18.94 -26.05 -16.04
#